data_d5b075bfd5c741d2c9c261da074de649
#
_entry.id   d5b075bfd5c741d2c9c261da074de649
#
_cell.length_a   1.000
_cell.length_b   1.000
_cell.length_c   1.000
_cell.angle_alpha   90.00
_cell.angle_beta   90.00
_cell.angle_gamma   90.00
#
_symmetry.space_group_name_H-M   'P 1'
#
loop_
_entity.id
_entity.type
_entity.pdbx_description
1 polymer ?
#
loop_
_entity_poly.entity_id
_entity_poly.type
_entity_poly.pdbx_seq_one_letter_code
_entity_poly.pdbx_strand_id
1 'polypeptide(L)'
;MKVEVGRVVPIAGGAAAPVVIGGVRLRLYMRQTLALVKYTKSRRGAEAAAKALRAAGVTAEAREGAGGSWRMTASVGRLAAAAAELREAVARAVREAAGAGLVPEARARRWLEALERGRTPPRGYGLTLSRSGALMVRYTSTNPDSIEREAQRLREMELVEGLHFTVKMPEGGRAGYVSVLKEGLVYAAWLAARGSGERQKLAADFVGRILEKAKARGGAVYEKVRKAVEAGRAVGSLRLFGMSMEVEVGGRRHVVAVLSWDAAWDGRRLRIFIVAEVDGVESLHTATFYRVRGRIVGQAYARASAPGGAEADAERFAALVKAVTGIEPRMYTAKGKSLVLFLGRRHLDGFARYRELADVVMGWLVVSWPGGQ
;
A
#
# COMPACT_ATOMS: atom_id res chain seq x y z
N MET A 1 -20.80 26.00 -18.91
CA MET A 1 -21.81 25.03 -19.44
C MET A 1 -23.07 25.21 -18.62
N LYS A 2 -24.26 25.30 -19.25
CA LYS A 2 -25.50 25.52 -18.51
C LYS A 2 -26.01 24.20 -17.93
N VAL A 3 -26.14 24.13 -16.61
CA VAL A 3 -26.75 23.00 -15.86
C VAL A 3 -27.97 23.48 -15.12
N GLU A 4 -29.12 22.87 -15.42
CA GLU A 4 -30.38 23.19 -14.79
C GLU A 4 -30.93 21.96 -14.05
N VAL A 5 -31.37 22.13 -12.82
CA VAL A 5 -32.06 21.09 -12.05
C VAL A 5 -33.47 21.56 -11.79
N GLY A 6 -34.42 20.77 -12.21
CA GLY A 6 -35.84 21.07 -11.96
C GLY A 6 -36.26 20.58 -10.57
N ARG A 7 -37.55 20.78 -10.27
CA ARG A 7 -38.17 20.46 -8.99
C ARG A 7 -37.96 19.02 -8.56
N VAL A 8 -37.60 18.83 -7.31
CA VAL A 8 -37.51 17.52 -6.66
C VAL A 8 -38.92 16.96 -6.43
N VAL A 9 -39.10 15.71 -6.81
CA VAL A 9 -40.39 15.01 -6.64
C VAL A 9 -40.18 13.69 -5.88
N PRO A 10 -41.13 13.30 -5.03
CA PRO A 10 -41.10 12.01 -4.35
C PRO A 10 -41.27 10.88 -5.36
N ILE A 11 -40.56 9.77 -5.12
CA ILE A 11 -40.70 8.51 -5.85
C ILE A 11 -40.59 7.33 -4.86
N ALA A 12 -40.98 6.15 -5.28
CA ALA A 12 -40.83 4.95 -4.43
C ALA A 12 -39.38 4.78 -3.93
N GLY A 13 -39.20 4.86 -2.60
CA GLY A 13 -37.91 4.70 -1.91
C GLY A 13 -36.97 5.89 -2.01
N GLY A 14 -37.46 7.11 -2.23
CA GLY A 14 -36.65 8.33 -2.24
C GLY A 14 -37.20 9.47 -3.07
N ALA A 15 -36.32 10.20 -3.76
CA ALA A 15 -36.67 11.35 -4.59
C ALA A 15 -36.02 11.26 -5.98
N ALA A 16 -36.57 12.07 -6.91
CA ALA A 16 -35.94 12.28 -8.22
C ALA A 16 -36.13 13.75 -8.67
N ALA A 17 -35.21 14.22 -9.53
CA ALA A 17 -35.27 15.52 -10.16
C ALA A 17 -34.85 15.42 -11.64
N PRO A 18 -35.49 16.16 -12.56
CA PRO A 18 -34.98 16.31 -13.92
C PRO A 18 -33.71 17.18 -13.89
N VAL A 19 -32.72 16.80 -14.70
CA VAL A 19 -31.46 17.55 -14.87
C VAL A 19 -31.25 17.78 -16.36
N VAL A 20 -30.94 19.00 -16.76
CA VAL A 20 -30.59 19.35 -18.13
C VAL A 20 -29.13 19.79 -18.16
N ILE A 21 -28.33 19.17 -19.03
CA ILE A 21 -26.91 19.47 -19.21
C ILE A 21 -26.69 19.71 -20.71
N GLY A 22 -26.35 20.93 -21.10
CA GLY A 22 -26.15 21.27 -22.52
C GLY A 22 -27.33 20.89 -23.43
N GLY A 23 -28.58 21.10 -22.96
CA GLY A 23 -29.79 20.76 -23.69
C GLY A 23 -30.23 19.27 -23.58
N VAL A 24 -29.43 18.41 -22.98
CA VAL A 24 -29.75 16.98 -22.81
C VAL A 24 -30.45 16.73 -21.48
N ARG A 25 -31.69 16.18 -21.53
CA ARG A 25 -32.44 15.82 -20.33
C ARG A 25 -31.98 14.48 -19.75
N LEU A 26 -31.67 14.47 -18.45
CA LEU A 26 -31.35 13.32 -17.63
C LEU A 26 -32.26 13.32 -16.39
N ARG A 27 -32.21 12.29 -15.57
CA ARG A 27 -32.96 12.21 -14.32
C ARG A 27 -32.00 11.83 -13.16
N LEU A 28 -31.98 12.68 -12.14
CA LEU A 28 -31.29 12.43 -10.90
C LEU A 28 -32.15 11.57 -10.00
N TYR A 29 -31.69 10.42 -9.59
CA TYR A 29 -32.34 9.53 -8.62
C TYR A 29 -31.58 9.60 -7.30
N MET A 30 -32.34 9.82 -6.22
CA MET A 30 -31.90 9.93 -4.83
C MET A 30 -32.60 8.84 -4.02
N ARG A 31 -32.17 7.59 -4.19
CA ARG A 31 -32.71 6.40 -3.50
C ARG A 31 -31.72 5.87 -2.48
N GLN A 32 -31.39 4.58 -2.52
CA GLN A 32 -30.27 3.99 -1.78
C GLN A 32 -28.90 4.54 -2.26
N THR A 33 -28.84 4.95 -3.53
CA THR A 33 -27.68 5.58 -4.16
C THR A 33 -28.10 6.88 -4.85
N LEU A 34 -27.15 7.83 -4.94
CA LEU A 34 -27.30 9.01 -5.78
C LEU A 34 -26.80 8.67 -7.19
N ALA A 35 -27.63 8.81 -8.19
CA ALA A 35 -27.28 8.50 -9.56
C ALA A 35 -28.01 9.40 -10.56
N LEU A 36 -27.28 9.91 -11.55
CA LEU A 36 -27.83 10.59 -12.71
C LEU A 36 -27.96 9.58 -13.84
N VAL A 37 -29.16 9.44 -14.39
CA VAL A 37 -29.50 8.37 -15.33
C VAL A 37 -30.22 8.93 -16.58
N LYS A 38 -29.89 8.34 -17.73
CA LYS A 38 -30.65 8.49 -18.98
C LYS A 38 -31.05 7.13 -19.48
N TYR A 39 -32.33 6.98 -19.78
CA TYR A 39 -32.86 5.85 -20.56
C TYR A 39 -33.28 6.35 -21.93
N THR A 40 -32.97 5.64 -23.00
CA THR A 40 -33.38 5.97 -24.37
C THR A 40 -33.37 4.72 -25.22
N LYS A 41 -34.27 4.67 -26.23
CA LYS A 41 -34.28 3.62 -27.25
C LYS A 41 -33.31 3.92 -28.39
N SER A 42 -32.76 5.14 -28.43
CA SER A 42 -31.87 5.60 -29.49
C SER A 42 -30.38 5.59 -29.05
N ARG A 43 -29.54 4.89 -29.77
CA ARG A 43 -28.09 4.94 -29.58
C ARG A 43 -27.55 6.36 -29.69
N ARG A 44 -28.03 7.14 -30.68
CA ARG A 44 -27.66 8.56 -30.85
C ARG A 44 -28.04 9.40 -29.63
N GLY A 45 -29.21 9.13 -29.01
CA GLY A 45 -29.61 9.79 -27.76
C GLY A 45 -28.72 9.44 -26.57
N ALA A 46 -28.23 8.19 -26.50
CA ALA A 46 -27.28 7.76 -25.48
C ALA A 46 -25.90 8.40 -25.67
N GLU A 47 -25.43 8.46 -26.90
CA GLU A 47 -24.15 9.11 -27.26
C GLU A 47 -24.19 10.63 -26.98
N ALA A 48 -25.29 11.31 -27.32
CA ALA A 48 -25.49 12.72 -26.97
C ALA A 48 -25.44 12.97 -25.46
N ALA A 49 -26.08 12.10 -24.68
CA ALA A 49 -26.04 12.19 -23.23
C ALA A 49 -24.64 11.90 -22.67
N ALA A 50 -23.88 10.94 -23.26
CA ALA A 50 -22.49 10.68 -22.91
C ALA A 50 -21.60 11.91 -23.19
N LYS A 51 -21.79 12.55 -24.33
CA LYS A 51 -21.07 13.77 -24.71
C LYS A 51 -21.38 14.92 -23.74
N ALA A 52 -22.64 15.13 -23.37
CA ALA A 52 -23.05 16.18 -22.43
C ALA A 52 -22.45 15.93 -21.02
N LEU A 53 -22.46 14.68 -20.55
CA LEU A 53 -21.85 14.32 -19.26
C LEU A 53 -20.32 14.49 -19.28
N ARG A 54 -19.65 14.10 -20.35
CA ARG A 54 -18.19 14.33 -20.49
C ARG A 54 -17.83 15.81 -20.50
N ALA A 55 -18.63 16.64 -21.18
CA ALA A 55 -18.45 18.09 -21.14
C ALA A 55 -18.66 18.67 -19.72
N ALA A 56 -19.44 17.98 -18.87
CA ALA A 56 -19.60 18.29 -17.45
C ALA A 56 -18.53 17.64 -16.54
N GLY A 57 -17.46 17.09 -17.11
CA GLY A 57 -16.40 16.41 -16.34
C GLY A 57 -16.82 15.04 -15.80
N VAL A 58 -17.88 14.44 -16.31
CA VAL A 58 -18.38 13.13 -15.85
C VAL A 58 -18.03 12.05 -16.85
N THR A 59 -17.21 11.09 -16.46
CA THR A 59 -16.96 9.88 -17.26
C THR A 59 -18.23 9.02 -17.27
N ALA A 60 -18.88 8.93 -18.41
CA ALA A 60 -20.10 8.14 -18.58
C ALA A 60 -20.05 7.32 -19.87
N GLU A 61 -20.47 6.05 -19.75
CA GLU A 61 -20.58 5.11 -20.85
C GLU A 61 -22.04 4.75 -21.09
N ALA A 62 -22.42 4.73 -22.35
CA ALA A 62 -23.72 4.18 -22.75
C ALA A 62 -23.63 2.65 -22.75
N ARG A 63 -24.57 1.99 -22.10
CA ARG A 63 -24.68 0.52 -22.11
C ARG A 63 -26.01 0.12 -22.72
N GLU A 64 -25.96 -0.83 -23.61
CA GLU A 64 -27.15 -1.46 -24.13
C GLU A 64 -27.74 -2.38 -23.06
N GLY A 65 -29.04 -2.25 -22.82
CA GLY A 65 -29.81 -3.08 -21.90
C GLY A 65 -30.73 -4.03 -22.67
N ALA A 66 -31.46 -4.85 -21.94
CA ALA A 66 -32.44 -5.76 -22.53
C ALA A 66 -33.47 -4.99 -23.40
N GLY A 67 -33.88 -5.57 -24.54
CA GLY A 67 -34.86 -5.03 -25.45
C GLY A 67 -34.41 -3.80 -26.24
N GLY A 68 -33.12 -3.65 -26.54
CA GLY A 68 -32.55 -2.58 -27.38
C GLY A 68 -32.63 -1.19 -26.74
N SER A 69 -32.85 -1.12 -25.42
CA SER A 69 -32.81 0.12 -24.67
C SER A 69 -31.37 0.46 -24.27
N TRP A 70 -31.03 1.75 -24.30
CA TRP A 70 -29.73 2.26 -23.86
C TRP A 70 -29.87 2.93 -22.50
N ARG A 71 -28.95 2.61 -21.62
CA ARG A 71 -28.88 3.20 -20.28
C ARG A 71 -27.51 3.85 -20.07
N MET A 72 -27.55 5.07 -19.54
CA MET A 72 -26.37 5.75 -19.02
C MET A 72 -26.57 6.02 -17.54
N THR A 73 -25.50 5.84 -16.77
CA THR A 73 -25.54 6.07 -15.33
C THR A 73 -24.24 6.72 -14.86
N ALA A 74 -24.37 7.85 -14.17
CA ALA A 74 -23.31 8.48 -13.41
C ALA A 74 -23.62 8.33 -11.90
N SER A 75 -22.82 7.55 -11.20
CA SER A 75 -22.93 7.35 -9.74
C SER A 75 -22.43 8.57 -8.96
N VAL A 76 -22.67 8.60 -7.64
CA VAL A 76 -22.20 9.68 -6.75
C VAL A 76 -20.71 9.95 -6.90
N GLY A 77 -19.85 8.92 -7.11
CA GLY A 77 -18.42 9.12 -7.31
C GLY A 77 -18.07 9.86 -8.58
N ARG A 78 -18.79 9.57 -9.67
CA ARG A 78 -18.64 10.29 -10.94
C ARG A 78 -19.20 11.70 -10.86
N LEU A 79 -20.30 11.90 -10.15
CA LEU A 79 -20.88 13.22 -9.91
C LEU A 79 -20.00 14.09 -9.01
N ALA A 80 -19.34 13.50 -8.02
CA ALA A 80 -18.37 14.19 -7.18
C ALA A 80 -17.14 14.67 -7.95
N ALA A 81 -16.73 13.96 -8.99
CA ALA A 81 -15.61 14.35 -9.87
C ALA A 81 -16.03 15.33 -10.98
N ALA A 82 -17.31 15.70 -11.08
CA ALA A 82 -17.83 16.58 -12.09
C ALA A 82 -17.36 18.04 -11.95
N ALA A 83 -17.60 18.86 -12.97
CA ALA A 83 -17.43 20.30 -12.90
C ALA A 83 -18.25 20.92 -11.76
N ALA A 84 -17.78 22.05 -11.20
CA ALA A 84 -18.36 22.67 -10.03
C ALA A 84 -19.87 22.96 -10.20
N GLU A 85 -20.28 23.46 -11.35
CA GLU A 85 -21.68 23.82 -11.64
C GLU A 85 -22.62 22.61 -11.53
N LEU A 86 -22.19 21.43 -12.02
CA LEU A 86 -22.99 20.20 -11.90
C LEU A 86 -23.03 19.70 -10.45
N ARG A 87 -21.89 19.75 -9.75
CA ARG A 87 -21.82 19.33 -8.35
C ARG A 87 -22.74 20.17 -7.46
N GLU A 88 -22.69 21.49 -7.61
CA GLU A 88 -23.50 22.43 -6.85
C GLU A 88 -25.00 22.28 -7.16
N ALA A 89 -25.35 22.10 -8.45
CA ALA A 89 -26.71 21.86 -8.85
C ALA A 89 -27.29 20.57 -8.27
N VAL A 90 -26.49 19.48 -8.29
CA VAL A 90 -26.89 18.20 -7.68
C VAL A 90 -26.93 18.32 -6.15
N ALA A 91 -26.01 19.04 -5.51
CA ALA A 91 -26.00 19.25 -4.06
C ALA A 91 -27.26 20.03 -3.60
N ARG A 92 -27.69 21.04 -4.35
CA ARG A 92 -28.96 21.75 -4.07
C ARG A 92 -30.17 20.81 -4.09
N ALA A 93 -30.29 19.95 -5.11
CA ALA A 93 -31.38 18.99 -5.19
C ALA A 93 -31.35 17.97 -4.02
N VAL A 94 -30.15 17.56 -3.58
CA VAL A 94 -30.00 16.66 -2.42
C VAL A 94 -30.43 17.36 -1.12
N ARG A 95 -30.06 18.64 -0.92
CA ARG A 95 -30.50 19.41 0.25
C ARG A 95 -32.03 19.61 0.24
N GLU A 96 -32.62 19.94 -0.92
CA GLU A 96 -34.08 20.06 -1.08
C GLU A 96 -34.79 18.74 -0.74
N ALA A 97 -34.29 17.59 -1.26
CA ALA A 97 -34.85 16.28 -0.96
C ALA A 97 -34.75 15.90 0.52
N ALA A 98 -33.66 16.25 1.18
CA ALA A 98 -33.46 16.00 2.61
C ALA A 98 -34.37 16.91 3.46
N GLY A 99 -34.41 18.19 3.16
CA GLY A 99 -35.29 19.14 3.86
C GLY A 99 -36.78 18.82 3.74
N ALA A 100 -37.18 18.19 2.61
CA ALA A 100 -38.53 17.68 2.41
C ALA A 100 -38.79 16.29 3.03
N GLY A 101 -37.82 15.69 3.74
CA GLY A 101 -37.93 14.36 4.34
C GLY A 101 -37.98 13.20 3.35
N LEU A 102 -37.70 13.44 2.06
CA LEU A 102 -37.75 12.43 1.00
C LEU A 102 -36.52 11.50 0.97
N VAL A 103 -35.45 11.94 1.60
CA VAL A 103 -34.20 11.20 1.72
C VAL A 103 -33.70 11.28 3.18
N PRO A 104 -33.30 10.17 3.82
CA PRO A 104 -32.76 10.18 5.16
C PRO A 104 -31.54 11.12 5.28
N GLU A 105 -31.51 11.95 6.32
CA GLU A 105 -30.49 12.99 6.53
C GLU A 105 -29.06 12.44 6.53
N ALA A 106 -28.84 11.30 7.21
CA ALA A 106 -27.54 10.65 7.25
C ALA A 106 -27.03 10.20 5.85
N ARG A 107 -27.96 9.91 4.94
CA ARG A 107 -27.65 9.55 3.55
C ARG A 107 -27.35 10.78 2.72
N ALA A 108 -28.16 11.82 2.86
CA ALA A 108 -27.95 13.10 2.19
C ALA A 108 -26.60 13.71 2.59
N ARG A 109 -26.27 13.71 3.88
CA ARG A 109 -24.98 14.19 4.40
C ARG A 109 -23.80 13.54 3.71
N ARG A 110 -23.81 12.20 3.59
CA ARG A 110 -22.73 11.46 2.89
C ARG A 110 -22.57 11.84 1.41
N TRP A 111 -23.68 12.10 0.72
CA TRP A 111 -23.65 12.54 -0.67
C TRP A 111 -23.17 13.98 -0.79
N LEU A 112 -23.61 14.87 0.08
CA LEU A 112 -23.17 16.27 0.11
C LEU A 112 -21.67 16.36 0.40
N GLU A 113 -21.17 15.64 1.38
CA GLU A 113 -19.73 15.57 1.66
C GLU A 113 -18.91 15.08 0.43
N ALA A 114 -19.43 14.11 -0.31
CA ALA A 114 -18.76 13.64 -1.52
C ALA A 114 -18.74 14.71 -2.62
N LEU A 115 -19.86 15.41 -2.83
CA LEU A 115 -19.98 16.46 -3.84
C LEU A 115 -19.14 17.70 -3.48
N GLU A 116 -19.12 18.10 -2.21
CA GLU A 116 -18.34 19.24 -1.72
C GLU A 116 -16.83 19.00 -1.82
N ARG A 117 -16.38 17.81 -1.43
CA ARG A 117 -14.97 17.42 -1.54
C ARG A 117 -14.51 17.20 -2.99
N GLY A 118 -15.40 17.19 -3.97
CA GLY A 118 -15.07 16.87 -5.35
C GLY A 118 -14.63 15.42 -5.57
N ARG A 119 -14.84 14.56 -4.57
CA ARG A 119 -14.52 13.12 -4.63
C ARG A 119 -15.43 12.37 -3.65
N THR A 120 -15.81 11.15 -3.97
CA THR A 120 -16.36 10.25 -2.95
C THR A 120 -15.32 10.09 -1.84
N PRO A 121 -15.78 10.07 -0.56
CA PRO A 121 -14.90 9.56 0.50
C PRO A 121 -14.38 8.20 0.02
N PRO A 122 -13.07 7.98 0.03
CA PRO A 122 -12.54 6.69 -0.41
C PRO A 122 -13.31 5.62 0.38
N ARG A 123 -13.90 4.64 -0.31
CA ARG A 123 -14.29 3.39 0.32
C ARG A 123 -12.98 2.86 0.88
N GLY A 124 -12.72 3.11 2.14
CA GLY A 124 -11.43 2.85 2.73
C GLY A 124 -11.06 1.38 2.52
N TYR A 125 -9.78 1.08 2.62
CA TYR A 125 -9.25 -0.27 2.46
C TYR A 125 -10.08 -1.31 3.23
N GLY A 126 -10.47 -2.39 2.55
CA GLY A 126 -10.98 -3.59 3.18
C GLY A 126 -9.82 -4.35 3.80
N LEU A 127 -9.96 -4.81 5.04
CA LEU A 127 -8.97 -5.63 5.72
C LEU A 127 -9.55 -7.03 5.90
N THR A 128 -8.92 -8.05 5.31
CA THR A 128 -9.34 -9.44 5.41
C THR A 128 -8.14 -10.36 5.50
N LEU A 129 -8.36 -11.60 5.88
CA LEU A 129 -7.36 -12.66 5.74
C LEU A 129 -7.72 -13.53 4.53
N SER A 130 -6.71 -13.95 3.78
CA SER A 130 -6.85 -14.96 2.73
C SER A 130 -7.10 -16.34 3.37
N ARG A 131 -7.43 -17.34 2.54
CA ARG A 131 -7.54 -18.73 2.99
C ARG A 131 -6.25 -19.27 3.63
N SER A 132 -5.09 -18.80 3.17
CA SER A 132 -3.79 -19.12 3.76
C SER A 132 -3.45 -18.27 4.99
N GLY A 133 -4.37 -17.45 5.47
CA GLY A 133 -4.17 -16.55 6.61
C GLY A 133 -3.34 -15.31 6.29
N ALA A 134 -2.95 -15.03 5.04
CA ALA A 134 -2.22 -13.80 4.70
C ALA A 134 -3.12 -12.57 4.84
N LEU A 135 -2.56 -11.46 5.36
CA LEU A 135 -3.26 -10.19 5.44
C LEU A 135 -3.49 -9.62 4.04
N MET A 136 -4.73 -9.24 3.77
CA MET A 136 -5.12 -8.51 2.56
C MET A 136 -5.63 -7.12 2.94
N VAL A 137 -4.90 -6.09 2.51
CA VAL A 137 -5.24 -4.67 2.66
C VAL A 137 -5.65 -4.18 1.27
N ARG A 138 -6.95 -4.14 0.99
CA ARG A 138 -7.44 -3.97 -0.38
C ARG A 138 -8.42 -2.81 -0.51
N TYR A 139 -8.12 -1.89 -1.41
CA TYR A 139 -9.04 -0.89 -1.94
C TYR A 139 -9.74 -1.48 -3.18
N THR A 140 -11.07 -1.39 -3.25
CA THR A 140 -11.84 -2.00 -4.34
C THR A 140 -12.80 -0.98 -4.94
N SER A 141 -12.84 -0.87 -6.27
CA SER A 141 -13.76 0.02 -6.99
C SER A 141 -14.13 -0.56 -8.35
N THR A 142 -15.32 -0.24 -8.83
CA THR A 142 -15.74 -0.49 -10.23
C THR A 142 -15.37 0.67 -11.16
N ASN A 143 -14.87 1.79 -10.61
CA ASN A 143 -14.40 2.94 -11.38
C ASN A 143 -12.88 2.85 -11.58
N PRO A 144 -12.39 2.75 -12.84
CA PRO A 144 -10.96 2.69 -13.14
C PRO A 144 -10.20 3.91 -12.62
N ASP A 145 -10.75 5.12 -12.73
CA ASP A 145 -10.09 6.35 -12.26
C ASP A 145 -9.86 6.33 -10.74
N SER A 146 -10.74 5.65 -9.98
CA SER A 146 -10.57 5.50 -8.53
C SER A 146 -9.46 4.52 -8.18
N ILE A 147 -9.28 3.47 -8.99
CA ILE A 147 -8.19 2.50 -8.84
C ILE A 147 -6.87 3.19 -9.17
N GLU A 148 -6.81 3.91 -10.30
CA GLU A 148 -5.58 4.60 -10.72
C GLU A 148 -5.17 5.70 -9.72
N ARG A 149 -6.11 6.52 -9.25
CA ARG A 149 -5.81 7.54 -8.22
C ARG A 149 -5.26 6.93 -6.93
N GLU A 150 -5.80 5.79 -6.50
CA GLU A 150 -5.28 5.14 -5.29
C GLU A 150 -3.90 4.50 -5.55
N ALA A 151 -3.67 3.93 -6.73
CA ALA A 151 -2.35 3.45 -7.14
C ALA A 151 -1.34 4.60 -7.19
N GLN A 152 -1.72 5.73 -7.78
CA GLN A 152 -0.88 6.93 -7.88
C GLN A 152 -0.52 7.47 -6.48
N ARG A 153 -1.48 7.50 -5.55
CA ARG A 153 -1.22 7.90 -4.16
C ARG A 153 -0.19 7.00 -3.46
N LEU A 154 -0.21 5.69 -3.75
CA LEU A 154 0.81 4.78 -3.22
C LEU A 154 2.19 5.05 -3.88
N ARG A 155 2.24 5.35 -5.19
CA ARG A 155 3.48 5.73 -5.88
C ARG A 155 4.05 7.06 -5.35
N GLU A 156 3.21 8.03 -4.98
CA GLU A 156 3.61 9.28 -4.32
C GLU A 156 4.30 9.05 -2.96
N MET A 157 4.00 7.94 -2.30
CA MET A 157 4.72 7.46 -1.12
C MET A 157 5.94 6.59 -1.49
N GLU A 158 6.35 6.54 -2.79
CA GLU A 158 7.42 5.69 -3.31
C GLU A 158 7.21 4.18 -3.09
N LEU A 159 5.95 3.75 -2.90
CA LEU A 159 5.65 2.35 -2.94
C LEU A 159 5.73 1.84 -4.39
N VAL A 160 6.40 0.71 -4.58
CA VAL A 160 6.65 0.10 -5.89
C VAL A 160 5.58 -0.95 -6.18
N GLU A 161 4.95 -0.84 -7.34
CA GLU A 161 4.00 -1.84 -7.83
C GLU A 161 4.70 -3.18 -8.08
N GLY A 162 4.02 -4.27 -7.75
CA GLY A 162 4.58 -5.63 -7.78
C GLY A 162 5.35 -6.01 -6.51
N LEU A 163 6.01 -5.07 -5.83
CA LEU A 163 6.73 -5.30 -4.56
C LEU A 163 5.89 -4.92 -3.33
N HIS A 164 5.35 -3.72 -3.32
CA HIS A 164 4.64 -3.14 -2.18
C HIS A 164 3.13 -3.21 -2.32
N PHE A 165 2.62 -3.16 -3.54
CA PHE A 165 1.21 -3.28 -3.85
C PHE A 165 1.01 -3.87 -5.25
N THR A 166 -0.22 -4.32 -5.52
CA THR A 166 -0.62 -4.79 -6.85
C THR A 166 -1.89 -4.08 -7.27
N VAL A 167 -2.02 -3.84 -8.59
CA VAL A 167 -3.19 -3.21 -9.20
C VAL A 167 -3.88 -4.20 -10.11
N LYS A 168 -5.21 -4.23 -10.03
CA LYS A 168 -6.06 -4.89 -11.01
C LYS A 168 -7.15 -3.93 -11.44
N MET A 169 -7.18 -3.61 -12.73
CA MET A 169 -8.20 -2.71 -13.27
C MET A 169 -9.58 -3.39 -13.34
N PRO A 170 -10.68 -2.62 -13.22
CA PRO A 170 -12.03 -3.14 -13.40
C PRO A 170 -12.24 -3.61 -14.85
N GLU A 171 -12.77 -4.81 -15.00
CA GLU A 171 -13.03 -5.42 -16.32
C GLU A 171 -14.32 -6.22 -16.31
N GLY A 172 -15.07 -6.22 -17.43
CA GLY A 172 -16.25 -7.06 -17.61
C GLY A 172 -17.34 -6.91 -16.53
N GLY A 173 -17.48 -5.71 -15.95
CA GLY A 173 -18.42 -5.44 -14.84
C GLY A 173 -17.92 -5.88 -13.46
N ARG A 174 -16.75 -6.51 -13.39
CA ARG A 174 -16.08 -6.86 -12.13
C ARG A 174 -15.30 -5.66 -11.57
N ALA A 175 -15.30 -5.52 -10.25
CA ALA A 175 -14.52 -4.50 -9.59
C ALA A 175 -13.01 -4.77 -9.72
N GLY A 176 -12.24 -3.71 -9.97
CA GLY A 176 -10.80 -3.68 -9.82
C GLY A 176 -10.39 -3.46 -8.37
N TYR A 177 -9.10 -3.55 -8.11
CA TYR A 177 -8.57 -3.29 -6.77
C TYR A 177 -7.11 -2.83 -6.80
N VAL A 178 -6.73 -2.12 -5.73
CA VAL A 178 -5.35 -1.93 -5.30
C VAL A 178 -5.17 -2.75 -4.03
N SER A 179 -4.22 -3.67 -4.02
CA SER A 179 -3.94 -4.54 -2.87
C SER A 179 -2.55 -4.25 -2.33
N VAL A 180 -2.47 -3.66 -1.14
CA VAL A 180 -1.20 -3.41 -0.45
C VAL A 180 -0.73 -4.71 0.20
N LEU A 181 0.50 -5.08 -0.10
CA LEU A 181 1.16 -6.27 0.42
C LEU A 181 1.73 -5.98 1.82
N LYS A 182 2.17 -7.02 2.53
CA LYS A 182 2.79 -6.88 3.84
C LYS A 182 4.02 -5.96 3.78
N GLU A 183 4.85 -6.15 2.77
CA GLU A 183 6.06 -5.35 2.50
C GLU A 183 5.72 -3.87 2.31
N GLY A 184 4.63 -3.57 1.60
CA GLY A 184 4.15 -2.20 1.41
C GLY A 184 3.66 -1.54 2.70
N LEU A 185 3.01 -2.31 3.58
CA LEU A 185 2.60 -1.79 4.88
C LEU A 185 3.80 -1.55 5.81
N VAL A 186 4.81 -2.43 5.79
CA VAL A 186 6.08 -2.27 6.51
C VAL A 186 6.80 -1.02 6.01
N TYR A 187 6.94 -0.86 4.69
CA TYR A 187 7.58 0.30 4.07
C TYR A 187 6.86 1.61 4.40
N ALA A 188 5.54 1.65 4.28
CA ALA A 188 4.76 2.83 4.65
C ALA A 188 4.90 3.18 6.14
N ALA A 189 4.96 2.18 7.02
CA ALA A 189 5.17 2.40 8.45
C ALA A 189 6.57 2.94 8.78
N TRP A 190 7.60 2.49 8.06
CA TRP A 190 8.95 3.04 8.12
C TRP A 190 8.98 4.50 7.65
N LEU A 191 8.40 4.80 6.49
CA LEU A 191 8.28 6.18 5.98
C LEU A 191 7.52 7.08 6.95
N ALA A 192 6.44 6.60 7.54
CA ALA A 192 5.67 7.36 8.54
C ALA A 192 6.51 7.71 9.78
N ALA A 193 7.43 6.82 10.18
CA ALA A 193 8.27 7.00 11.36
C ALA A 193 9.58 7.76 11.09
N ARG A 194 10.18 7.62 9.90
CA ARG A 194 11.55 8.06 9.58
C ARG A 194 11.65 8.92 8.32
N GLY A 195 10.62 8.98 7.50
CA GLY A 195 10.57 9.84 6.33
C GLY A 195 10.54 11.33 6.67
N SER A 196 10.46 12.16 5.66
CA SER A 196 10.36 13.62 5.80
C SER A 196 9.38 14.20 4.77
N GLY A 197 8.92 15.42 5.03
CA GLY A 197 8.09 16.19 4.12
C GLY A 197 6.71 15.58 3.86
N GLU A 198 6.20 15.77 2.65
CA GLU A 198 4.84 15.36 2.27
C GLU A 198 4.68 13.83 2.23
N ARG A 199 5.72 13.10 1.82
CA ARG A 199 5.72 11.63 1.81
C ARG A 199 5.50 11.03 3.19
N GLN A 200 6.15 11.59 4.21
CA GLN A 200 5.96 11.16 5.60
C GLN A 200 4.51 11.37 6.05
N LYS A 201 3.93 12.52 5.73
CA LYS A 201 2.53 12.85 6.08
C LYS A 201 1.55 11.89 5.42
N LEU A 202 1.74 11.63 4.10
CA LEU A 202 0.91 10.69 3.35
C LEU A 202 1.01 9.26 3.94
N ALA A 203 2.21 8.82 4.27
CA ALA A 203 2.45 7.52 4.87
C ALA A 203 1.86 7.42 6.29
N ALA A 204 2.00 8.45 7.11
CA ALA A 204 1.43 8.50 8.46
C ALA A 204 -0.10 8.45 8.43
N ASP A 205 -0.74 9.23 7.54
CA ASP A 205 -2.18 9.21 7.33
C ASP A 205 -2.67 7.83 6.84
N PHE A 206 -1.96 7.24 5.87
CA PHE A 206 -2.28 5.90 5.37
C PHE A 206 -2.19 4.84 6.47
N VAL A 207 -1.07 4.77 7.19
CA VAL A 207 -0.84 3.79 8.27
C VAL A 207 -1.83 3.99 9.41
N GLY A 208 -2.10 5.24 9.81
CA GLY A 208 -3.08 5.58 10.84
C GLY A 208 -4.47 5.03 10.51
N ARG A 209 -4.97 5.29 9.30
CA ARG A 209 -6.29 4.77 8.85
C ARG A 209 -6.34 3.24 8.80
N ILE A 210 -5.26 2.59 8.37
CA ILE A 210 -5.21 1.13 8.35
C ILE A 210 -5.24 0.56 9.77
N LEU A 211 -4.49 1.14 10.72
CA LEU A 211 -4.49 0.74 12.12
C LEU A 211 -5.85 0.94 12.79
N GLU A 212 -6.47 2.10 12.65
CA GLU A 212 -7.81 2.38 13.19
C GLU A 212 -8.83 1.36 12.69
N LYS A 213 -8.83 1.12 11.38
CA LYS A 213 -9.74 0.14 10.78
C LYS A 213 -9.45 -1.29 11.23
N ALA A 214 -8.18 -1.65 11.41
CA ALA A 214 -7.78 -2.94 11.94
C ALA A 214 -8.22 -3.10 13.39
N LYS A 215 -8.06 -2.06 14.22
CA LYS A 215 -8.49 -2.02 15.62
C LYS A 215 -10.00 -2.20 15.74
N ALA A 216 -10.78 -1.49 14.91
CA ALA A 216 -12.23 -1.65 14.88
C ALA A 216 -12.68 -3.07 14.46
N ARG A 217 -11.88 -3.77 13.65
CA ARG A 217 -12.15 -5.14 13.23
C ARG A 217 -11.72 -6.18 14.27
N GLY A 218 -10.66 -5.91 15.02
CA GLY A 218 -10.12 -6.79 16.07
C GLY A 218 -9.49 -8.10 15.58
N GLY A 219 -9.23 -9.01 16.50
CA GLY A 219 -8.77 -10.37 16.25
C GLY A 219 -7.49 -10.49 15.44
N ALA A 220 -7.34 -11.58 14.68
CA ALA A 220 -6.12 -11.89 13.92
C ALA A 220 -5.78 -10.85 12.85
N VAL A 221 -6.76 -10.08 12.34
CA VAL A 221 -6.53 -8.99 11.37
C VAL A 221 -5.76 -7.87 12.04
N TYR A 222 -6.20 -7.43 13.23
CA TYR A 222 -5.52 -6.39 14.00
C TYR A 222 -4.09 -6.81 14.34
N GLU A 223 -3.90 -8.02 14.84
CA GLU A 223 -2.58 -8.53 15.20
C GLU A 223 -1.59 -8.54 14.02
N LYS A 224 -2.06 -8.92 12.83
CA LYS A 224 -1.20 -8.92 11.63
C LYS A 224 -0.86 -7.52 11.14
N VAL A 225 -1.82 -6.59 11.19
CA VAL A 225 -1.57 -5.18 10.86
C VAL A 225 -0.60 -4.58 11.87
N ARG A 226 -0.84 -4.76 13.16
CA ARG A 226 0.01 -4.28 14.25
C ARG A 226 1.45 -4.77 14.07
N LYS A 227 1.65 -6.09 13.89
CA LYS A 227 2.98 -6.67 13.66
C LYS A 227 3.69 -6.10 12.43
N ALA A 228 2.97 -5.85 11.33
CA ALA A 228 3.58 -5.26 10.14
C ALA A 228 3.97 -3.79 10.37
N VAL A 229 3.13 -3.02 11.06
CA VAL A 229 3.43 -1.61 11.39
C VAL A 229 4.58 -1.51 12.41
N GLU A 230 4.60 -2.37 13.43
CA GLU A 230 5.71 -2.42 14.39
C GLU A 230 7.03 -2.79 13.72
N ALA A 231 7.01 -3.77 12.80
CA ALA A 231 8.19 -4.12 12.01
C ALA A 231 8.72 -2.92 11.20
N GLY A 232 7.83 -2.15 10.56
CA GLY A 232 8.23 -0.94 9.84
C GLY A 232 8.81 0.15 10.76
N ARG A 233 8.17 0.39 11.90
CA ARG A 233 8.67 1.35 12.91
C ARG A 233 10.00 0.95 13.52
N ALA A 234 10.27 -0.35 13.60
CA ALA A 234 11.53 -0.88 14.12
C ALA A 234 12.71 -0.66 13.15
N VAL A 235 12.46 -0.46 11.85
CA VAL A 235 13.51 -0.15 10.87
C VAL A 235 14.20 1.16 11.26
N GLY A 236 15.54 1.13 11.38
CA GLY A 236 16.36 2.28 11.77
C GLY A 236 16.16 2.75 13.23
N SER A 237 15.56 1.93 14.11
CA SER A 237 15.28 2.32 15.50
C SER A 237 16.48 2.16 16.43
N LEU A 238 17.45 1.31 16.08
CA LEU A 238 18.63 0.99 16.88
C LEU A 238 19.88 1.70 16.35
N ARG A 239 20.93 1.71 17.15
CA ARG A 239 22.29 2.10 16.77
C ARG A 239 23.17 0.87 16.69
N LEU A 240 23.95 0.74 15.61
CA LEU A 240 24.89 -0.34 15.41
C LEU A 240 26.27 0.00 16.01
N PHE A 241 26.73 1.23 15.75
CA PHE A 241 28.03 1.70 16.24
C PHE A 241 28.09 1.73 17.78
N GLY A 242 29.14 1.14 18.33
CA GLY A 242 29.36 1.04 19.78
C GLY A 242 28.43 0.01 20.47
N MET A 243 27.73 -0.84 19.71
CA MET A 243 26.98 -1.94 20.29
C MET A 243 27.93 -2.95 20.91
N SER A 244 27.68 -3.31 22.16
CA SER A 244 28.36 -4.44 22.85
C SER A 244 27.32 -5.29 23.54
N MET A 245 27.42 -6.62 23.39
CA MET A 245 26.50 -7.56 24.02
C MET A 245 27.09 -8.98 24.09
N GLU A 246 26.60 -9.75 25.04
CA GLU A 246 26.83 -11.17 25.12
C GLU A 246 25.76 -11.95 24.34
N VAL A 247 26.18 -12.98 23.63
CA VAL A 247 25.31 -13.90 22.91
C VAL A 247 25.80 -15.34 23.08
N GLU A 248 24.88 -16.28 23.00
CA GLU A 248 25.19 -17.69 23.02
C GLU A 248 25.03 -18.28 21.62
N VAL A 249 26.04 -18.95 21.09
CA VAL A 249 26.04 -19.64 19.77
C VAL A 249 26.61 -21.04 19.98
N GLY A 250 25.92 -22.06 19.50
CA GLY A 250 26.36 -23.45 19.65
C GLY A 250 26.61 -23.89 21.09
N GLY A 251 25.94 -23.28 22.07
CA GLY A 251 26.14 -23.55 23.50
C GLY A 251 27.33 -22.83 24.14
N ARG A 252 28.01 -21.94 23.41
CA ARG A 252 29.14 -21.11 23.90
C ARG A 252 28.72 -19.65 24.00
N ARG A 253 29.17 -18.96 25.03
CA ARG A 253 28.96 -17.50 25.20
C ARG A 253 30.09 -16.76 24.48
N HIS A 254 29.67 -15.69 23.80
CA HIS A 254 30.57 -14.80 23.07
C HIS A 254 30.27 -13.35 23.46
N VAL A 255 31.31 -12.55 23.61
CA VAL A 255 31.20 -11.10 23.79
C VAL A 255 31.47 -10.45 22.44
N VAL A 256 30.50 -9.70 21.94
CA VAL A 256 30.53 -9.04 20.61
C VAL A 256 30.51 -7.54 20.82
N ALA A 257 31.49 -6.82 20.26
CA ALA A 257 31.52 -5.37 20.19
C ALA A 257 31.64 -4.91 18.72
N VAL A 258 30.73 -4.05 18.26
CA VAL A 258 30.79 -3.50 16.89
C VAL A 258 31.60 -2.22 16.90
N LEU A 259 32.71 -2.21 16.12
CA LEU A 259 33.67 -1.12 16.04
C LEU A 259 33.37 -0.17 14.87
N SER A 260 33.09 -0.73 13.70
CA SER A 260 32.72 0.05 12.52
C SER A 260 31.84 -0.76 11.56
N TRP A 261 31.27 -0.07 10.59
CA TRP A 261 30.38 -0.67 9.59
C TRP A 261 30.45 0.10 8.27
N ASP A 262 30.11 -0.59 7.19
CA ASP A 262 29.84 -0.01 5.88
C ASP A 262 28.82 -0.88 5.16
N ALA A 263 28.10 -0.32 4.18
CA ALA A 263 27.18 -1.07 3.35
C ALA A 263 27.12 -0.49 1.94
N ALA A 264 27.25 -1.36 0.95
CA ALA A 264 27.19 -0.99 -0.45
C ALA A 264 26.36 -1.99 -1.25
N TRP A 265 25.74 -1.55 -2.35
CA TRP A 265 25.03 -2.43 -3.27
C TRP A 265 25.28 -2.03 -4.74
N ASP A 266 25.31 -3.05 -5.62
CA ASP A 266 25.61 -2.92 -7.05
C ASP A 266 24.37 -3.15 -7.95
N GLY A 267 23.16 -2.94 -7.43
CA GLY A 267 21.88 -3.21 -8.09
C GLY A 267 21.42 -4.67 -7.94
N ARG A 268 22.33 -5.62 -7.81
CA ARG A 268 22.02 -7.06 -7.64
C ARG A 268 22.33 -7.58 -6.24
N ARG A 269 23.45 -7.14 -5.66
CA ARG A 269 23.97 -7.63 -4.38
C ARG A 269 24.09 -6.48 -3.40
N LEU A 270 23.60 -6.70 -2.20
CA LEU A 270 23.84 -5.86 -1.04
C LEU A 270 24.97 -6.51 -0.24
N ARG A 271 26.02 -5.77 0.05
CA ARG A 271 27.09 -6.16 0.95
C ARG A 271 27.05 -5.31 2.20
N ILE A 272 27.07 -5.96 3.35
CA ILE A 272 27.15 -5.32 4.66
C ILE A 272 28.49 -5.74 5.26
N PHE A 273 29.33 -4.76 5.54
CA PHE A 273 30.66 -4.92 6.13
C PHE A 273 30.59 -4.49 7.59
N ILE A 274 31.05 -5.30 8.51
CA ILE A 274 31.09 -4.98 9.93
C ILE A 274 32.44 -5.36 10.47
N VAL A 275 33.16 -4.39 11.03
CA VAL A 275 34.33 -4.64 11.87
C VAL A 275 33.84 -4.83 13.29
N ALA A 276 34.10 -5.98 13.85
CA ALA A 276 33.70 -6.31 15.21
C ALA A 276 34.83 -7.02 15.95
N GLU A 277 34.88 -6.80 17.24
CA GLU A 277 35.66 -7.61 18.18
C GLU A 277 34.74 -8.68 18.74
N VAL A 278 35.13 -9.94 18.60
CA VAL A 278 34.43 -11.08 19.19
C VAL A 278 35.43 -11.87 20.03
N ASP A 279 35.18 -11.95 21.33
CA ASP A 279 36.06 -12.59 22.32
C ASP A 279 37.49 -12.06 22.26
N GLY A 280 37.67 -10.74 22.11
CA GLY A 280 38.97 -10.08 22.01
C GLY A 280 39.65 -10.19 20.63
N VAL A 281 38.99 -10.78 19.62
CA VAL A 281 39.53 -10.89 18.26
C VAL A 281 38.80 -9.92 17.33
N GLU A 282 39.51 -8.86 16.89
CA GLU A 282 39.00 -7.93 15.89
C GLU A 282 39.03 -8.55 14.49
N SER A 283 37.92 -8.42 13.75
CA SER A 283 37.81 -8.95 12.40
C SER A 283 36.77 -8.16 11.57
N LEU A 284 37.08 -8.04 10.25
CA LEU A 284 36.11 -7.58 9.27
C LEU A 284 35.26 -8.77 8.80
N HIS A 285 33.96 -8.65 8.92
CA HIS A 285 33.00 -9.64 8.47
C HIS A 285 32.11 -9.06 7.35
N THR A 286 31.88 -9.86 6.30
CA THR A 286 31.07 -9.41 5.13
C THR A 286 29.89 -10.34 4.90
N ALA A 287 28.68 -9.81 5.06
CA ALA A 287 27.44 -10.47 4.69
C ALA A 287 26.98 -9.99 3.30
N THR A 288 26.76 -10.91 2.37
CA THR A 288 26.31 -10.59 1.01
C THR A 288 24.89 -11.11 0.79
N PHE A 289 23.96 -10.23 0.46
CA PHE A 289 22.57 -10.57 0.14
C PHE A 289 22.30 -10.41 -1.35
N TYR A 290 21.45 -11.29 -1.90
CA TYR A 290 21.02 -11.27 -3.30
C TYR A 290 19.65 -11.94 -3.45
N ARG A 291 19.04 -11.84 -4.63
CA ARG A 291 17.74 -12.50 -4.92
C ARG A 291 17.94 -13.73 -5.78
N VAL A 292 17.28 -14.82 -5.37
CA VAL A 292 17.18 -16.07 -6.13
C VAL A 292 15.70 -16.40 -6.30
N ARG A 293 15.20 -16.39 -7.53
CA ARG A 293 13.78 -16.66 -7.82
C ARG A 293 12.82 -15.86 -6.93
N GLY A 294 13.10 -14.56 -6.77
CA GLY A 294 12.31 -13.64 -5.94
C GLY A 294 12.52 -13.75 -4.42
N ARG A 295 13.30 -14.73 -3.95
CA ARG A 295 13.61 -14.90 -2.52
C ARG A 295 14.94 -14.22 -2.18
N ILE A 296 15.00 -13.60 -1.02
CA ILE A 296 16.24 -13.02 -0.48
C ILE A 296 17.05 -14.15 0.17
N VAL A 297 18.28 -14.27 -0.29
CA VAL A 297 19.30 -15.19 0.21
C VAL A 297 20.53 -14.38 0.56
N GLY A 298 21.15 -14.69 1.67
CA GLY A 298 22.41 -14.10 2.08
C GLY A 298 23.42 -15.18 2.39
N GLN A 299 24.70 -14.87 2.16
CA GLN A 299 25.82 -15.72 2.44
C GLN A 299 26.98 -14.91 3.03
N ALA A 300 27.71 -15.58 3.90
CA ALA A 300 28.98 -15.10 4.42
C ALA A 300 29.95 -16.26 4.44
N TYR A 301 31.22 -15.98 4.14
CA TYR A 301 32.27 -17.00 4.03
C TYR A 301 33.28 -16.83 5.19
N ALA A 302 33.53 -17.92 5.90
CA ALA A 302 34.56 -17.95 6.90
C ALA A 302 35.96 -18.00 6.24
N ARG A 303 36.92 -17.30 6.82
CA ARG A 303 38.28 -17.18 6.30
C ARG A 303 39.17 -18.19 6.96
N ALA A 304 39.84 -19.01 6.16
CA ALA A 304 40.81 -19.99 6.65
C ALA A 304 42.05 -19.32 7.27
N SER A 305 42.37 -18.08 6.83
CA SER A 305 43.49 -17.28 7.34
C SER A 305 43.19 -16.50 8.63
N ALA A 306 41.94 -16.57 9.13
CA ALA A 306 41.61 -15.89 10.38
C ALA A 306 42.25 -16.58 11.61
N PRO A 307 42.43 -15.83 12.71
CA PRO A 307 42.89 -16.42 13.96
C PRO A 307 42.04 -17.61 14.40
N GLY A 308 42.67 -18.78 14.59
CA GLY A 308 41.97 -20.04 14.92
C GLY A 308 41.38 -20.77 13.70
N GLY A 309 41.57 -20.27 12.46
CA GLY A 309 41.13 -20.92 11.24
C GLY A 309 39.66 -20.65 10.90
N ALA A 310 39.16 -21.36 9.86
CA ALA A 310 37.81 -21.13 9.31
C ALA A 310 36.68 -21.43 10.31
N GLU A 311 36.82 -22.43 11.14
CA GLU A 311 35.80 -22.82 12.12
C GLU A 311 35.62 -21.72 13.19
N ALA A 312 36.72 -21.22 13.74
CA ALA A 312 36.71 -20.15 14.72
C ALA A 312 36.20 -18.82 14.10
N ASP A 313 36.56 -18.53 12.84
CA ASP A 313 36.01 -17.36 12.13
C ASP A 313 34.52 -17.48 11.87
N ALA A 314 34.02 -18.67 11.52
CA ALA A 314 32.59 -18.93 11.35
C ALA A 314 31.81 -18.76 12.65
N GLU A 315 32.34 -19.28 13.77
CA GLU A 315 31.74 -19.17 15.09
C GLU A 315 31.63 -17.70 15.52
N ARG A 316 32.73 -16.92 15.40
CA ARG A 316 32.72 -15.47 15.65
C ARG A 316 31.74 -14.72 14.75
N PHE A 317 31.72 -15.06 13.46
CA PHE A 317 30.75 -14.43 12.55
C PHE A 317 29.30 -14.82 12.89
N ALA A 318 29.03 -16.05 13.30
CA ALA A 318 27.69 -16.47 13.78
C ALA A 318 27.29 -15.70 15.04
N ALA A 319 28.23 -15.49 15.96
CA ALA A 319 28.02 -14.68 17.15
C ALA A 319 27.67 -13.22 16.81
N LEU A 320 28.44 -12.61 15.88
CA LEU A 320 28.15 -11.26 15.38
C LEU A 320 26.76 -11.16 14.73
N VAL A 321 26.43 -12.10 13.83
CA VAL A 321 25.09 -12.10 13.18
C VAL A 321 23.99 -12.25 14.20
N LYS A 322 24.13 -13.16 15.17
CA LYS A 322 23.15 -13.34 16.23
C LYS A 322 23.02 -12.10 17.13
N ALA A 323 24.13 -11.48 17.50
CA ALA A 323 24.13 -10.23 18.26
C ALA A 323 23.38 -9.12 17.54
N VAL A 324 23.67 -8.89 16.26
CA VAL A 324 23.06 -7.83 15.47
C VAL A 324 21.60 -8.13 15.11
N THR A 325 21.29 -9.38 14.72
CA THR A 325 19.97 -9.69 14.17
C THR A 325 19.02 -10.37 15.16
N GLY A 326 19.52 -10.91 16.26
CA GLY A 326 18.80 -11.76 17.20
C GLY A 326 18.56 -13.17 16.67
N ILE A 327 19.16 -13.55 15.54
CA ILE A 327 18.91 -14.83 14.86
C ILE A 327 20.24 -15.51 14.56
N GLU A 328 20.38 -16.74 15.00
CA GLU A 328 21.55 -17.56 14.72
C GLU A 328 21.53 -18.02 13.23
N PRO A 329 22.63 -17.79 12.47
CA PRO A 329 22.72 -18.26 11.10
C PRO A 329 22.97 -19.76 11.05
N ARG A 330 22.54 -20.40 9.96
CA ARG A 330 22.90 -21.81 9.71
C ARG A 330 24.28 -21.87 9.06
N MET A 331 25.13 -22.79 9.52
CA MET A 331 26.43 -23.06 8.94
C MET A 331 26.39 -24.35 8.12
N TYR A 332 27.09 -24.37 7.00
CA TYR A 332 27.29 -25.57 6.18
C TYR A 332 28.61 -25.49 5.42
N THR A 333 29.17 -26.66 5.08
CA THR A 333 30.37 -26.76 4.24
C THR A 333 29.96 -26.80 2.77
N ALA A 334 30.40 -25.82 1.99
CA ALA A 334 30.16 -25.79 0.55
C ALA A 334 31.09 -26.75 -0.21
N LYS A 335 30.75 -27.04 -1.48
CA LYS A 335 31.64 -27.77 -2.39
C LYS A 335 32.97 -27.02 -2.45
N GLY A 336 34.09 -27.71 -2.11
CA GLY A 336 35.41 -27.09 -2.02
C GLY A 336 35.88 -26.77 -0.59
N LYS A 337 35.17 -27.28 0.44
CA LYS A 337 35.54 -27.19 1.87
C LYS A 337 35.44 -25.78 2.49
N SER A 338 34.87 -24.79 1.78
CA SER A 338 34.61 -23.48 2.38
C SER A 338 33.45 -23.56 3.37
N LEU A 339 33.62 -23.03 4.57
CA LEU A 339 32.58 -22.92 5.57
C LEU A 339 31.75 -21.65 5.32
N VAL A 340 30.43 -21.82 5.15
CA VAL A 340 29.52 -20.77 4.74
C VAL A 340 28.42 -20.61 5.78
N LEU A 341 28.12 -19.36 6.13
CA LEU A 341 26.98 -19.01 6.94
C LEU A 341 25.82 -18.63 6.00
N PHE A 342 24.70 -19.28 6.16
CA PHE A 342 23.46 -18.99 5.42
C PHE A 342 22.62 -17.97 6.15
N LEU A 343 22.32 -16.88 5.46
CA LEU A 343 21.50 -15.79 5.94
C LEU A 343 20.19 -15.72 5.13
N GLY A 344 19.08 -15.47 5.76
CA GLY A 344 17.79 -15.34 5.09
C GLY A 344 17.20 -13.94 5.26
N ARG A 345 15.99 -13.76 4.75
CA ARG A 345 15.24 -12.51 4.86
C ARG A 345 15.16 -11.99 6.31
N ARG A 346 14.98 -12.85 7.30
CA ARG A 346 14.88 -12.43 8.70
C ARG A 346 16.18 -11.78 9.22
N HIS A 347 17.34 -12.26 8.77
CA HIS A 347 18.62 -11.64 9.12
C HIS A 347 18.71 -10.23 8.52
N LEU A 348 18.31 -10.08 7.24
CA LEU A 348 18.28 -8.78 6.60
C LEU A 348 17.33 -7.80 7.31
N ASP A 349 16.15 -8.27 7.73
CA ASP A 349 15.22 -7.48 8.55
C ASP A 349 15.82 -7.08 9.90
N GLY A 350 16.67 -7.94 10.48
CA GLY A 350 17.45 -7.66 11.68
C GLY A 350 18.48 -6.54 11.46
N PHE A 351 19.26 -6.62 10.40
CA PHE A 351 20.21 -5.56 10.00
C PHE A 351 19.50 -4.23 9.75
N ALA A 352 18.33 -4.26 9.09
CA ALA A 352 17.55 -3.04 8.82
C ALA A 352 17.05 -2.31 10.08
N ARG A 353 17.09 -2.93 11.27
CA ARG A 353 16.71 -2.26 12.52
C ARG A 353 17.70 -1.17 12.93
N TYR A 354 18.92 -1.21 12.41
CA TYR A 354 19.93 -0.22 12.73
C TYR A 354 19.87 0.94 11.75
N ARG A 355 19.84 2.19 12.28
CA ARG A 355 19.68 3.39 11.46
C ARG A 355 20.75 3.54 10.41
N GLU A 356 21.96 3.06 10.72
CA GLU A 356 23.11 3.13 9.87
C GLU A 356 22.98 2.25 8.61
N LEU A 357 22.20 1.18 8.69
CA LEU A 357 21.96 0.21 7.61
C LEU A 357 20.58 0.34 6.97
N ALA A 358 19.62 1.01 7.65
CA ALA A 358 18.21 1.02 7.27
C ALA A 358 17.99 1.53 5.85
N ASP A 359 18.54 2.70 5.50
CA ASP A 359 18.33 3.35 4.20
C ASP A 359 18.91 2.53 3.05
N VAL A 360 20.12 1.98 3.24
CA VAL A 360 20.80 1.14 2.25
C VAL A 360 20.02 -0.15 2.02
N VAL A 361 19.58 -0.82 3.10
CA VAL A 361 18.79 -2.05 3.03
C VAL A 361 17.44 -1.79 2.37
N MET A 362 16.73 -0.74 2.77
CA MET A 362 15.42 -0.40 2.21
C MET A 362 15.52 0.02 0.75
N GLY A 363 16.54 0.80 0.38
CA GLY A 363 16.83 1.17 -1.01
C GLY A 363 17.13 -0.05 -1.88
N TRP A 364 17.98 -0.96 -1.41
CA TRP A 364 18.28 -2.20 -2.13
C TRP A 364 17.04 -3.09 -2.31
N LEU A 365 16.18 -3.20 -1.31
CA LEU A 365 14.94 -3.97 -1.40
C LEU A 365 14.02 -3.48 -2.51
N VAL A 366 13.99 -2.17 -2.73
CA VAL A 366 13.22 -1.53 -3.80
C VAL A 366 13.85 -1.79 -5.17
N VAL A 367 15.14 -1.47 -5.35
CA VAL A 367 15.81 -1.50 -6.66
C VAL A 367 16.10 -2.93 -7.13
N SER A 368 16.39 -3.85 -6.22
CA SER A 368 16.65 -5.26 -6.57
C SER A 368 15.38 -6.04 -7.00
N TRP A 369 14.21 -5.42 -7.02
CA TRP A 369 12.96 -6.07 -7.44
C TRP A 369 12.90 -6.20 -8.97
N PRO A 370 12.67 -7.43 -9.54
CA PRO A 370 12.71 -7.67 -10.99
C PRO A 370 11.62 -6.96 -11.82
N GLY A 371 10.61 -6.39 -11.18
CA GLY A 371 9.50 -5.68 -11.83
C GLY A 371 9.63 -4.15 -11.81
N GLY A 372 10.77 -3.62 -11.40
CA GLY A 372 11.02 -2.17 -11.27
C GLY A 372 11.84 -1.54 -12.40
N GLN A 373 11.98 -2.24 -13.53
CA GLN A 373 12.62 -1.70 -14.75
C GLN A 373 11.60 -1.57 -15.87
#